data_574da61035e7832181ea8b1b01611a3e
#
_entry.id   574da61035e7832181ea8b1b01611a3e
#
_cell.length_a   1.000
_cell.length_b   1.000
_cell.length_c   1.000
_cell.angle_alpha   90.00
_cell.angle_beta   90.00
_cell.angle_gamma   90.00
#
_symmetry.space_group_name_H-M   'P 1'
#
loop_
_entity.id
_entity.type
_entity.pdbx_description
1 polymer ?
#
loop_
_entity_poly.entity_id
_entity_poly.type
_entity_poly.pdbx_seq_one_letter_code
_entity_poly.pdbx_strand_id
1 'polypeptide(L)'
;APLTYGMESETEFLLPSQLAKRLRAGDFDAGLVSLTEVLHHDLYDILDGVAVASDGPVKSVFIAHKKPLTDTEVIHCDTASLCSVNLLKVILAHHGLSPRLEPFGDYARAAGQDAVLLIGNPGIEFLRQPHEHKILDLGQAWQDVTGLPFVFAVWAIRRDCSDPALGQKLLRIKCDGQAHLDEIIA
;
A
#
# COMPACT_ATOMS: atom_id res chain seq x y z
N ALA A 1 -1.84 -16.77 -2.08
CA ALA A 1 -1.41 -15.52 -2.76
C ALA A 1 -0.02 -15.73 -3.40
N PRO A 2 0.36 -14.99 -4.48
CA PRO A 2 1.63 -15.26 -5.18
C PRO A 2 2.88 -15.15 -4.31
N LEU A 3 2.89 -14.25 -3.33
CA LEU A 3 4.03 -14.05 -2.43
C LEU A 3 4.07 -14.98 -1.21
N THR A 4 3.14 -15.94 -1.11
CA THR A 4 3.04 -16.91 -0.01
C THR A 4 2.71 -18.31 -0.52
N TYR A 5 2.86 -18.56 -1.82
CA TYR A 5 2.54 -19.83 -2.46
C TYR A 5 3.37 -20.98 -1.86
N GLY A 6 2.68 -22.03 -1.38
CA GLY A 6 3.33 -23.17 -0.73
C GLY A 6 3.85 -22.94 0.69
N MET A 7 3.56 -21.77 1.29
CA MET A 7 3.93 -21.42 2.66
C MET A 7 2.72 -21.09 3.54
N GLU A 8 1.55 -21.56 3.20
CA GLU A 8 0.31 -21.20 3.90
C GLU A 8 0.35 -21.56 5.39
N SER A 9 1.02 -22.66 5.77
CA SER A 9 1.17 -23.08 7.16
C SER A 9 2.17 -22.26 7.98
N GLU A 10 3.06 -21.53 7.31
CA GLU A 10 4.10 -20.69 7.94
C GLU A 10 3.76 -19.19 7.82
N THR A 11 2.61 -18.86 7.22
CA THR A 11 2.22 -17.48 6.91
C THR A 11 0.98 -17.08 7.70
N GLU A 12 1.03 -15.92 8.33
CA GLU A 12 -0.12 -15.29 8.98
C GLU A 12 -0.52 -14.03 8.19
N PHE A 13 -1.81 -13.91 7.86
CA PHE A 13 -2.37 -12.74 7.18
C PHE A 13 -2.97 -11.78 8.21
N LEU A 14 -2.45 -10.57 8.26
CA LEU A 14 -2.84 -9.54 9.21
C LEU A 14 -3.14 -8.22 8.50
N LEU A 15 -3.84 -7.33 9.20
CA LEU A 15 -3.93 -5.94 8.76
C LEU A 15 -2.53 -5.31 8.75
N PRO A 16 -2.19 -4.44 7.78
CA PRO A 16 -0.84 -3.89 7.62
C PRO A 16 -0.28 -3.26 8.90
N SER A 17 -1.12 -2.55 9.67
CA SER A 17 -0.70 -1.93 10.94
C SER A 17 -0.41 -2.96 12.05
N GLN A 18 -1.15 -4.07 12.08
CA GLN A 18 -0.92 -5.15 13.03
C GLN A 18 0.34 -5.94 12.66
N LEU A 19 0.53 -6.22 11.37
CA LEU A 19 1.72 -6.90 10.87
C LEU A 19 2.99 -6.10 11.22
N ALA A 20 3.02 -4.80 10.91
CA ALA A 20 4.14 -3.93 11.23
C ALA A 20 4.45 -3.91 12.75
N LYS A 21 3.42 -3.81 13.59
CA LYS A 21 3.56 -3.83 15.05
C LYS A 21 4.17 -5.15 15.56
N ARG A 22 3.67 -6.29 15.08
CA ARG A 22 4.12 -7.62 15.51
C ARG A 22 5.51 -7.96 14.96
N LEU A 23 5.80 -7.58 13.70
CA LEU A 23 7.15 -7.74 13.14
C LEU A 23 8.18 -6.95 13.97
N ARG A 24 7.86 -5.71 14.36
CA ARG A 24 8.71 -4.87 15.21
C ARG A 24 8.90 -5.45 16.61
N ALA A 25 7.87 -6.11 17.14
CA ALA A 25 7.94 -6.80 18.45
C ALA A 25 8.77 -8.09 18.41
N GLY A 26 9.10 -8.62 17.21
CA GLY A 26 9.86 -9.87 17.08
C GLY A 26 8.99 -11.13 17.02
N ASP A 27 7.67 -10.97 16.80
CA ASP A 27 6.76 -12.13 16.65
C ASP A 27 6.96 -12.84 15.30
N PHE A 28 7.59 -12.17 14.33
CA PHE A 28 7.90 -12.69 12.99
C PHE A 28 9.33 -12.35 12.60
N ASP A 29 9.95 -13.23 11.81
CA ASP A 29 11.28 -13.01 11.24
C ASP A 29 11.23 -12.10 10.01
N ALA A 30 10.16 -12.17 9.23
CA ALA A 30 9.94 -11.34 8.04
C ALA A 30 8.47 -10.98 7.85
N GLY A 31 8.21 -9.92 7.09
CA GLY A 31 6.86 -9.49 6.74
C GLY A 31 6.81 -8.57 5.52
N LEU A 32 5.70 -8.66 4.78
CA LEU A 32 5.40 -7.71 3.70
C LEU A 32 4.78 -6.44 4.32
N VAL A 33 5.62 -5.50 4.69
CA VAL A 33 5.21 -4.29 5.40
C VAL A 33 5.26 -3.05 4.52
N SER A 34 4.53 -2.03 4.92
CA SER A 34 4.59 -0.70 4.29
C SER A 34 6.03 -0.20 4.20
N LEU A 35 6.43 0.39 3.06
CA LEU A 35 7.73 1.04 2.92
C LEU A 35 7.96 2.08 4.03
N THR A 36 6.93 2.80 4.47
CA THR A 36 7.00 3.76 5.58
C THR A 36 7.49 3.11 6.87
N GLU A 37 7.12 1.85 7.16
CA GLU A 37 7.59 1.12 8.35
C GLU A 37 9.12 0.98 8.32
N VAL A 38 9.66 0.57 7.18
CA VAL A 38 11.10 0.34 7.03
C VAL A 38 11.89 1.65 7.05
N LEU A 39 11.33 2.72 6.48
CA LEU A 39 11.98 4.04 6.49
C LEU A 39 12.04 4.68 7.90
N HIS A 40 11.11 4.34 8.78
CA HIS A 40 11.04 4.90 10.12
C HIS A 40 11.76 4.05 11.19
N HIS A 41 12.08 2.79 10.89
CA HIS A 41 12.66 1.86 11.86
C HIS A 41 13.86 1.13 11.27
N ASP A 42 15.04 1.38 11.81
CA ASP A 42 16.30 0.75 11.40
C ASP A 42 16.47 -0.66 12.01
N LEU A 43 15.46 -1.51 11.78
CA LEU A 43 15.37 -2.87 12.31
C LEU A 43 15.45 -3.95 11.23
N TYR A 44 15.36 -3.55 9.96
CA TYR A 44 15.09 -4.47 8.86
C TYR A 44 16.12 -4.37 7.75
N ASP A 45 16.34 -5.49 7.09
CA ASP A 45 16.90 -5.54 5.76
C ASP A 45 15.77 -5.72 4.74
N ILE A 46 15.82 -4.98 3.64
CA ILE A 46 14.85 -5.09 2.56
C ILE A 46 15.28 -6.23 1.64
N LEU A 47 14.36 -7.14 1.35
CA LEU A 47 14.59 -8.19 0.38
C LEU A 47 14.44 -7.61 -1.04
N ASP A 48 15.56 -7.49 -1.74
CA ASP A 48 15.58 -7.01 -3.12
C ASP A 48 14.77 -7.91 -4.06
N GLY A 49 14.12 -7.27 -5.04
CA GLY A 49 13.37 -7.96 -6.09
C GLY A 49 11.96 -8.40 -5.68
N VAL A 50 11.51 -8.09 -4.46
CA VAL A 50 10.15 -8.41 -4.01
C VAL A 50 9.49 -7.20 -3.36
N ALA A 51 8.52 -6.62 -4.06
CA ALA A 51 7.80 -5.45 -3.57
C ALA A 51 6.35 -5.44 -4.11
N VAL A 52 5.50 -4.65 -3.45
CA VAL A 52 4.24 -4.18 -4.02
C VAL A 52 4.49 -2.77 -4.53
N ALA A 53 4.51 -2.62 -5.84
CA ALA A 53 4.85 -1.37 -6.52
C ALA A 53 3.93 -1.12 -7.71
N SER A 54 3.86 0.13 -8.18
CA SER A 54 3.24 0.49 -9.45
C SER A 54 4.21 1.33 -10.28
N ASP A 55 4.26 1.05 -11.58
CA ASP A 55 4.88 1.89 -12.60
C ASP A 55 3.75 2.56 -13.37
N GLY A 56 3.36 3.77 -12.93
CA GLY A 56 2.14 4.43 -13.35
C GLY A 56 0.92 4.08 -12.49
N PRO A 57 -0.30 3.95 -13.08
CA PRO A 57 -1.54 3.82 -12.33
C PRO A 57 -1.56 2.57 -11.45
N VAL A 58 -1.89 2.74 -10.17
CA VAL A 58 -2.08 1.63 -9.22
C VAL A 58 -3.52 1.11 -9.21
N LYS A 59 -4.48 1.91 -9.68
CA LYS A 59 -5.92 1.62 -9.81
C LYS A 59 -6.68 1.37 -8.50
N SER A 60 -5.99 1.06 -7.42
CA SER A 60 -6.59 0.75 -6.11
C SER A 60 -6.19 1.72 -4.99
N VAL A 61 -5.41 2.78 -5.32
CA VAL A 61 -5.03 3.84 -4.37
C VAL A 61 -5.20 5.18 -5.06
N PHE A 62 -6.23 5.91 -4.67
CA PHE A 62 -6.61 7.15 -5.36
C PHE A 62 -7.36 8.11 -4.45
N ILE A 63 -7.40 9.39 -4.84
CA ILE A 63 -8.34 10.36 -4.31
C ILE A 63 -9.54 10.42 -5.24
N ALA A 64 -10.74 10.22 -4.70
CA ALA A 64 -12.00 10.55 -5.35
C ALA A 64 -12.42 11.95 -4.86
N HIS A 65 -12.62 12.92 -5.77
CA HIS A 65 -12.92 14.30 -5.41
C HIS A 65 -13.98 14.91 -6.33
N LYS A 66 -14.94 15.68 -5.76
CA LYS A 66 -16.02 16.36 -6.50
C LYS A 66 -15.59 17.73 -7.02
N LYS A 67 -14.75 18.43 -6.24
CA LYS A 67 -14.21 19.76 -6.56
C LYS A 67 -12.74 19.67 -6.95
N PRO A 68 -12.16 20.66 -7.63
CA PRO A 68 -10.71 20.73 -7.78
C PRO A 68 -9.99 20.61 -6.43
N LEU A 69 -8.84 19.95 -6.39
CA LEU A 69 -8.09 19.79 -5.13
C LEU A 69 -7.59 21.13 -4.58
N THR A 70 -7.45 22.16 -5.43
CA THR A 70 -7.18 23.55 -5.03
C THR A 70 -8.29 24.17 -4.15
N ASP A 71 -9.52 23.69 -4.31
CA ASP A 71 -10.72 24.20 -3.63
C ASP A 71 -11.18 23.23 -2.53
N THR A 72 -10.36 22.21 -2.23
CA THR A 72 -10.64 21.18 -1.24
C THR A 72 -9.99 21.54 0.10
N GLU A 73 -10.81 21.77 1.12
CA GLU A 73 -10.34 22.10 2.47
C GLU A 73 -10.00 20.84 3.30
N VAL A 74 -10.72 19.75 3.05
CA VAL A 74 -10.59 18.49 3.81
C VAL A 74 -10.53 17.32 2.84
N ILE A 75 -9.59 16.40 3.08
CA ILE A 75 -9.55 15.08 2.45
C ILE A 75 -9.73 14.02 3.54
N HIS A 76 -10.77 13.22 3.43
CA HIS A 76 -11.00 12.08 4.29
C HIS A 76 -10.09 10.93 3.86
N CYS A 77 -9.24 10.45 4.76
CA CYS A 77 -8.17 9.50 4.43
C CYS A 77 -8.43 8.12 5.04
N ASP A 78 -8.53 7.11 4.20
CA ASP A 78 -8.42 5.73 4.65
C ASP A 78 -7.08 5.53 5.36
N THR A 79 -7.14 5.10 6.61
CA THR A 79 -5.96 4.92 7.47
C THR A 79 -5.38 3.50 7.42
N ALA A 80 -5.87 2.64 6.53
CA ALA A 80 -5.39 1.27 6.37
C ALA A 80 -3.92 1.21 5.91
N SER A 81 -3.42 2.27 5.23
CA SER A 81 -2.03 2.34 4.76
C SER A 81 -1.39 3.70 5.02
N LEU A 82 -0.44 3.75 5.93
CA LEU A 82 0.37 4.95 6.18
C LEU A 82 1.18 5.37 4.94
N CYS A 83 1.61 4.42 4.12
CA CYS A 83 2.34 4.70 2.89
C CYS A 83 1.52 5.53 1.91
N SER A 84 0.25 5.17 1.70
CA SER A 84 -0.64 5.89 0.79
C SER A 84 -0.97 7.29 1.29
N VAL A 85 -1.16 7.46 2.61
CA VAL A 85 -1.36 8.79 3.21
C VAL A 85 -0.11 9.66 3.08
N ASN A 86 1.08 9.08 3.26
CA ASN A 86 2.33 9.83 3.10
C ASN A 86 2.61 10.17 1.63
N LEU A 87 2.31 9.25 0.69
CA LEU A 87 2.35 9.54 -0.74
C LEU A 87 1.43 10.72 -1.10
N LEU A 88 0.19 10.71 -0.61
CA LEU A 88 -0.73 11.83 -0.79
C LEU A 88 -0.14 13.15 -0.28
N LYS A 89 0.46 13.17 0.92
CA LYS A 89 1.09 14.37 1.47
C LYS A 89 2.20 14.91 0.57
N VAL A 90 3.02 14.02 0.01
CA VAL A 90 4.10 14.42 -0.91
C VAL A 90 3.55 15.02 -2.19
N ILE A 91 2.53 14.39 -2.79
CA ILE A 91 1.87 14.89 -4.01
C ILE A 91 1.21 16.26 -3.75
N LEU A 92 0.47 16.40 -2.66
CA LEU A 92 -0.15 17.67 -2.28
C LEU A 92 0.89 18.77 -2.08
N ALA A 93 1.97 18.47 -1.35
CA ALA A 93 3.06 19.43 -1.10
C ALA A 93 3.75 19.84 -2.40
N HIS A 94 3.98 18.93 -3.34
CA HIS A 94 4.53 19.23 -4.67
C HIS A 94 3.67 20.24 -5.43
N HIS A 95 2.35 20.15 -5.30
CA HIS A 95 1.39 21.08 -5.93
C HIS A 95 1.09 22.31 -5.08
N GLY A 96 1.76 22.52 -3.95
CA GLY A 96 1.53 23.64 -3.05
C GLY A 96 0.18 23.62 -2.34
N LEU A 97 -0.42 22.42 -2.18
CA LEU A 97 -1.72 22.22 -1.55
C LEU A 97 -1.56 21.71 -0.11
N SER A 98 -2.41 22.22 0.79
CA SER A 98 -2.35 21.88 2.22
C SER A 98 -3.75 21.66 2.85
N PRO A 99 -4.62 20.82 2.28
CA PRO A 99 -5.91 20.51 2.89
C PRO A 99 -5.70 19.78 4.22
N ARG A 100 -6.68 19.85 5.10
CA ARG A 100 -6.71 19.02 6.32
C ARG A 100 -6.95 17.57 5.93
N LEU A 101 -6.17 16.66 6.51
CA LEU A 101 -6.34 15.22 6.33
C LEU A 101 -7.04 14.66 7.56
N GLU A 102 -8.22 14.09 7.38
CA GLU A 102 -9.03 13.53 8.47
C GLU A 102 -9.18 12.01 8.32
N PRO A 103 -9.06 11.23 9.41
CA PRO A 103 -9.25 9.78 9.35
C PRO A 103 -10.64 9.39 8.82
N PHE A 104 -10.69 8.37 7.99
CA PHE A 104 -11.92 7.85 7.40
C PHE A 104 -11.94 6.31 7.41
N GLY A 105 -13.09 5.73 7.76
CA GLY A 105 -13.24 4.27 7.83
C GLY A 105 -14.67 3.80 7.53
N ASP A 106 -15.63 4.71 7.31
CA ASP A 106 -17.01 4.36 6.93
C ASP A 106 -17.16 4.39 5.40
N TYR A 107 -16.70 3.34 4.74
CA TYR A 107 -16.66 3.25 3.30
C TYR A 107 -18.04 3.38 2.62
N ALA A 108 -19.12 3.01 3.31
CA ALA A 108 -20.49 3.19 2.80
C ALA A 108 -20.84 4.67 2.56
N ARG A 109 -20.16 5.58 3.25
CA ARG A 109 -20.36 7.04 3.13
C ARG A 109 -19.34 7.71 2.19
N ALA A 110 -18.46 6.95 1.53
CA ALA A 110 -17.41 7.51 0.67
C ALA A 110 -17.99 8.37 -0.46
N ALA A 111 -19.06 7.92 -1.12
CA ALA A 111 -19.71 8.68 -2.19
C ALA A 111 -20.35 10.01 -1.74
N GLY A 112 -20.59 10.16 -0.43
CA GLY A 112 -21.09 11.40 0.17
C GLY A 112 -20.01 12.45 0.43
N GLN A 113 -18.73 12.08 0.43
CA GLN A 113 -17.62 12.98 0.75
C GLN A 113 -17.26 13.86 -0.45
N ASP A 114 -16.80 15.09 -0.21
CA ASP A 114 -16.29 15.98 -1.27
C ASP A 114 -14.91 15.50 -1.78
N ALA A 115 -14.08 14.98 -0.89
CA ALA A 115 -12.81 14.35 -1.24
C ALA A 115 -12.47 13.21 -0.27
N VAL A 116 -12.09 12.05 -0.80
CA VAL A 116 -11.74 10.87 -0.02
C VAL A 116 -10.58 10.10 -0.66
N LEU A 117 -9.57 9.74 0.15
CA LEU A 117 -8.53 8.78 -0.22
C LEU A 117 -9.04 7.38 0.08
N LEU A 118 -9.08 6.53 -0.93
CA LEU A 118 -9.47 5.12 -0.81
C LEU A 118 -8.34 4.20 -1.23
N ILE A 119 -8.25 3.03 -0.57
CA ILE A 119 -7.13 2.10 -0.71
C ILE A 119 -7.65 0.67 -0.82
N GLY A 120 -7.12 -0.10 -1.78
CA GLY A 120 -7.41 -1.53 -1.93
C GLY A 120 -8.87 -1.83 -2.31
N ASN A 121 -9.44 -2.88 -1.72
CA ASN A 121 -10.79 -3.34 -2.05
C ASN A 121 -11.87 -2.27 -1.89
N PRO A 122 -11.92 -1.47 -0.82
CA PRO A 122 -12.88 -0.37 -0.71
C PRO A 122 -12.81 0.62 -1.89
N GLY A 123 -11.61 0.92 -2.38
CA GLY A 123 -11.42 1.75 -3.56
C GLY A 123 -11.96 1.09 -4.83
N ILE A 124 -11.68 -0.19 -5.04
CA ILE A 124 -12.17 -0.95 -6.20
C ILE A 124 -13.71 -1.04 -6.17
N GLU A 125 -14.30 -1.27 -5.02
CA GLU A 125 -15.75 -1.32 -4.84
C GLU A 125 -16.40 0.04 -5.10
N PHE A 126 -15.78 1.13 -4.64
CA PHE A 126 -16.22 2.49 -4.91
C PHE A 126 -16.27 2.77 -6.43
N LEU A 127 -15.23 2.40 -7.18
CA LEU A 127 -15.18 2.61 -8.63
C LEU A 127 -16.24 1.82 -9.43
N ARG A 128 -16.77 0.73 -8.85
CA ARG A 128 -17.83 -0.08 -9.47
C ARG A 128 -19.22 0.52 -9.30
N GLN A 129 -19.37 1.47 -8.37
CA GLN A 129 -20.65 2.10 -8.09
C GLN A 129 -20.76 3.44 -8.85
N PRO A 130 -21.98 3.90 -9.17
CA PRO A 130 -22.15 5.24 -9.73
C PRO A 130 -21.63 6.31 -8.77
N HIS A 131 -20.79 7.21 -9.27
CA HIS A 131 -20.25 8.35 -8.49
C HIS A 131 -20.00 9.56 -9.39
N GLU A 132 -20.01 10.77 -8.81
CA GLU A 132 -19.75 12.03 -9.51
C GLU A 132 -18.30 12.50 -9.37
N HIS A 133 -17.46 11.71 -8.70
CA HIS A 133 -16.09 12.09 -8.38
C HIS A 133 -15.16 11.94 -9.60
N LYS A 134 -14.24 12.88 -9.72
CA LYS A 134 -13.01 12.69 -10.50
C LYS A 134 -12.03 11.87 -9.70
N ILE A 135 -11.23 11.07 -10.37
CA ILE A 135 -10.27 10.16 -9.75
C ILE A 135 -8.85 10.65 -10.04
N LEU A 136 -8.08 10.87 -8.99
CA LEU A 136 -6.64 11.08 -9.07
C LEU A 136 -5.95 9.82 -8.52
N ASP A 137 -5.43 8.99 -9.43
CA ASP A 137 -4.63 7.81 -9.07
C ASP A 137 -3.28 8.24 -8.50
N LEU A 138 -2.93 7.77 -7.30
CA LEU A 138 -1.71 8.24 -6.64
C LEU A 138 -0.43 7.63 -7.24
N GLY A 139 -0.50 6.45 -7.83
CA GLY A 139 0.64 5.86 -8.55
C GLY A 139 0.96 6.65 -9.81
N GLN A 140 -0.06 7.02 -10.59
CA GLN A 140 0.11 7.88 -11.77
C GLN A 140 0.61 9.28 -11.37
N ALA A 141 0.00 9.88 -10.34
CA ALA A 141 0.43 11.20 -9.88
C ALA A 141 1.89 11.22 -9.40
N TRP A 142 2.36 10.14 -8.76
CA TRP A 142 3.76 10.00 -8.40
C TRP A 142 4.66 9.90 -9.63
N GLN A 143 4.28 9.08 -10.62
CA GLN A 143 5.05 8.92 -11.86
C GLN A 143 5.12 10.24 -12.63
N ASP A 144 4.03 11.01 -12.71
CA ASP A 144 4.01 12.32 -13.38
C ASP A 144 4.96 13.32 -12.73
N VAL A 145 5.13 13.26 -11.39
CA VAL A 145 6.00 14.15 -10.62
C VAL A 145 7.46 13.72 -10.68
N THR A 146 7.74 12.43 -10.65
CA THR A 146 9.10 11.91 -10.42
C THR A 146 9.70 11.15 -11.60
N GLY A 147 8.87 10.64 -12.50
CA GLY A 147 9.27 9.71 -13.56
C GLY A 147 9.66 8.31 -13.05
N LEU A 148 9.36 7.98 -11.79
CA LEU A 148 9.77 6.73 -11.13
C LEU A 148 8.57 5.87 -10.70
N PRO A 149 8.72 4.54 -10.62
CA PRO A 149 7.76 3.66 -9.95
C PRO A 149 7.59 4.04 -8.47
N PHE A 150 6.40 3.82 -7.91
CA PHE A 150 6.16 3.96 -6.47
C PHE A 150 6.10 2.61 -5.79
N VAL A 151 6.82 2.46 -4.67
CA VAL A 151 6.84 1.24 -3.84
C VAL A 151 5.96 1.45 -2.62
N PHE A 152 4.90 0.64 -2.50
CA PHE A 152 3.94 0.68 -1.40
C PHE A 152 4.36 -0.19 -0.22
N ALA A 153 4.84 -1.41 -0.50
CA ALA A 153 5.27 -2.36 0.51
C ALA A 153 6.47 -3.17 0.02
N VAL A 154 7.28 -3.62 0.98
CA VAL A 154 8.47 -4.44 0.74
C VAL A 154 8.47 -5.65 1.67
N TRP A 155 9.11 -6.74 1.27
CA TRP A 155 9.50 -7.77 2.21
C TRP A 155 10.64 -7.24 3.07
N ALA A 156 10.37 -7.10 4.36
CA ALA A 156 11.33 -6.71 5.38
C ALA A 156 11.71 -7.95 6.22
N ILE A 157 12.99 -8.21 6.35
CA ILE A 157 13.55 -9.27 7.20
C ILE A 157 14.19 -8.59 8.41
N ARG A 158 13.89 -9.05 9.61
CA ARG A 158 14.53 -8.52 10.82
C ARG A 158 16.03 -8.82 10.78
N ARG A 159 16.86 -7.84 11.15
CA ARG A 159 18.32 -8.00 11.18
C ARG A 159 18.81 -8.99 12.25
N ASP A 160 17.98 -9.23 13.27
CA ASP A 160 18.25 -10.24 14.30
C ASP A 160 17.67 -11.63 13.97
N CYS A 161 17.13 -11.81 12.74
CA CYS A 161 16.69 -13.12 12.25
C CYS A 161 17.86 -14.10 12.20
N SER A 162 17.66 -15.28 12.79
CA SER A 162 18.69 -16.31 12.88
C SER A 162 18.78 -17.22 11.64
N ASP A 163 17.81 -17.13 10.71
CA ASP A 163 17.79 -17.94 9.48
C ASP A 163 18.43 -17.20 8.29
N PRO A 164 19.69 -17.48 7.94
CA PRO A 164 20.37 -16.85 6.80
C PRO A 164 19.76 -17.25 5.44
N ALA A 165 18.98 -18.33 5.38
CA ALA A 165 18.35 -18.81 4.16
C ALA A 165 16.96 -18.21 3.90
N LEU A 166 16.39 -17.49 4.87
CA LEU A 166 15.03 -16.95 4.77
C LEU A 166 14.82 -16.09 3.53
N GLY A 167 15.75 -15.19 3.23
CA GLY A 167 15.67 -14.32 2.04
C GLY A 167 15.61 -15.14 0.75
N GLN A 168 16.44 -16.16 0.61
CA GLN A 168 16.43 -17.05 -0.56
C GLN A 168 15.12 -17.87 -0.64
N LYS A 169 14.58 -18.32 0.51
CA LYS A 169 13.30 -19.01 0.58
C LYS A 169 12.17 -18.12 0.07
N LEU A 170 12.10 -16.87 0.52
CA LEU A 170 11.08 -15.89 0.08
C LEU A 170 11.18 -15.56 -1.43
N LEU A 171 12.40 -15.44 -1.98
CA LEU A 171 12.60 -15.25 -3.42
C LEU A 171 12.10 -16.43 -4.24
N ARG A 172 12.36 -17.67 -3.80
CA ARG A 172 11.84 -18.89 -4.46
C ARG A 172 10.31 -18.89 -4.46
N ILE A 173 9.69 -18.60 -3.32
CA ILE A 173 8.22 -18.55 -3.19
C ILE A 173 7.62 -17.54 -4.17
N LYS A 174 8.24 -16.38 -4.33
CA LYS A 174 7.82 -15.40 -5.36
C LYS A 174 7.86 -16.02 -6.76
N CYS A 175 8.96 -16.69 -7.12
CA CYS A 175 9.10 -17.32 -8.44
C CYS A 175 8.06 -18.43 -8.65
N ASP A 176 7.87 -19.28 -7.65
CA ASP A 176 6.89 -20.35 -7.68
C ASP A 176 5.46 -19.81 -7.78
N GLY A 177 5.12 -18.80 -6.98
CA GLY A 177 3.82 -18.14 -7.05
C GLY A 177 3.55 -17.44 -8.38
N GLN A 178 4.58 -16.88 -9.02
CA GLN A 178 4.45 -16.31 -10.37
C GLN A 178 4.25 -17.40 -11.43
N ALA A 179 4.89 -18.55 -11.30
CA ALA A 179 4.71 -19.68 -12.22
C ALA A 179 3.32 -20.32 -12.12
N HIS A 180 2.66 -20.20 -10.95
CA HIS A 180 1.32 -20.76 -10.68
C HIS A 180 0.23 -19.68 -10.62
N LEU A 181 0.44 -18.53 -11.27
CA LEU A 181 -0.48 -17.39 -11.17
C LEU A 181 -1.90 -17.72 -11.66
N ASP A 182 -2.01 -18.50 -12.73
CA ASP A 182 -3.31 -18.92 -13.30
C ASP A 182 -4.11 -19.80 -12.32
N GLU A 183 -3.43 -20.66 -11.56
CA GLU A 183 -4.06 -21.48 -10.51
C GLU A 183 -4.51 -20.64 -9.30
N ILE A 184 -3.78 -19.56 -9.00
CA ILE A 184 -4.08 -18.67 -7.88
C ILE A 184 -5.28 -17.76 -8.19
N ILE A 185 -5.50 -17.45 -9.46
CA ILE A 185 -6.56 -16.54 -9.93
C ILE A 185 -7.86 -17.28 -10.25
N ALA A 186 -7.80 -18.60 -10.57
CA ALA A 186 -8.96 -19.43 -10.85
C ALA A 186 -9.86 -19.60 -9.63
#